data_dfa2d79136b63771c4ce7958de0f74dd
#
_entry.id   dfa2d79136b63771c4ce7958de0f74dd
#
_cell.length_a   1.000
_cell.length_b   1.000
_cell.length_c   1.000
_cell.angle_alpha   90.00
_cell.angle_beta   90.00
_cell.angle_gamma   90.00
#
_symmetry.space_group_name_H-M   'P 1'
#
loop_
_entity.id
_entity.type
_entity.pdbx_description
1 polymer ?
#
loop_
_entity_poly.entity_id
_entity_poly.type
_entity_poly.pdbx_seq_one_letter_code
_entity_poly.pdbx_strand_id
1 'polypeptide(L)'
;MAGAACLAGFARAELDKQSVTLSNLVLGADEALLSGNGTVRLGAVPKVEFDLKGEKLDLDSWLGQPAKAAAAPAAPAKGEDKGTAPAAKALSTMEPDLAALKTVDLAGRLQLGSLRVKGLDLNAVDLQLALAGGQLNLKQFSAGVAGGQVTASGVLDARQQPARYQVHKRVQGVDVRPLLQTLAQNDRLEGKGDLEVQVQGTGLSEQALRSQMQGKLSLRLSDGALHGINLAEMIREARATLTGKGADQVKEARKTDFSALTASFQIANGVARSDDIQLLAPALRVKGQGQTALVPETLDFLFLTSVVESSKGQGGKTVDELKDITIPVRIGGHWQAPSYKLDVKALLSNNKVLEEKARKEAERGLKKLLGDKADDEQIKGVADQLLKGLFK
;
A
#
# COMPACT_ATOMS: atom_id res chain seq x y z
N MET A 1 -29.06 19.53 2.14
CA MET A 1 -29.43 20.61 1.19
C MET A 1 -28.17 20.90 0.39
N ALA A 2 -28.12 20.48 -0.89
CA ALA A 2 -27.01 20.81 -1.77
C ALA A 2 -27.07 22.33 -2.00
N GLY A 3 -26.02 23.06 -1.60
CA GLY A 3 -25.88 24.48 -1.88
C GLY A 3 -25.86 24.67 -3.39
N ALA A 4 -26.71 25.51 -3.91
CA ALA A 4 -26.66 25.90 -5.30
C ALA A 4 -25.37 26.70 -5.51
N ALA A 5 -24.41 26.11 -6.20
CA ALA A 5 -23.21 26.81 -6.63
C ALA A 5 -23.65 27.96 -7.54
N CYS A 6 -23.41 29.20 -7.14
CA CYS A 6 -23.70 30.38 -7.96
C CYS A 6 -22.58 30.46 -9.02
N LEU A 7 -22.86 29.98 -10.23
CA LEU A 7 -21.97 30.15 -11.40
C LEU A 7 -22.10 31.58 -11.91
N ALA A 8 -21.10 32.42 -11.67
CA ALA A 8 -20.94 33.71 -12.31
C ALA A 8 -19.88 33.61 -13.39
N GLY A 9 -20.15 34.10 -14.59
CA GLY A 9 -19.21 34.03 -15.68
C GLY A 9 -19.21 35.29 -16.53
N PHE A 10 -18.03 35.73 -16.95
CA PHE A 10 -17.83 36.78 -17.97
C PHE A 10 -16.99 36.19 -19.09
N ALA A 11 -17.40 36.42 -20.33
CA ALA A 11 -16.62 36.03 -21.48
C ALA A 11 -16.95 36.96 -22.65
N ARG A 12 -15.97 37.19 -23.55
CA ARG A 12 -16.24 37.69 -24.87
C ARG A 12 -16.60 36.51 -25.76
N ALA A 13 -17.82 36.45 -26.24
CA ALA A 13 -18.29 35.38 -27.11
C ALA A 13 -18.24 35.83 -28.58
N GLU A 14 -17.60 35.03 -29.41
CA GLU A 14 -17.66 35.17 -30.87
C GLU A 14 -18.44 33.96 -31.42
N LEU A 15 -19.55 34.22 -32.12
CA LEU A 15 -20.39 33.19 -32.68
C LEU A 15 -20.14 33.10 -34.20
N ASP A 16 -19.84 31.87 -34.63
CA ASP A 16 -19.92 31.45 -36.03
C ASP A 16 -21.08 30.44 -36.15
N LYS A 17 -21.48 30.10 -37.38
CA LYS A 17 -22.64 29.22 -37.64
C LYS A 17 -22.62 27.87 -36.89
N GLN A 18 -21.45 27.39 -36.52
CA GLN A 18 -21.26 26.08 -35.86
C GLN A 18 -20.34 26.14 -34.63
N SER A 19 -19.82 27.29 -34.23
CA SER A 19 -18.92 27.39 -33.11
C SER A 19 -19.15 28.64 -32.26
N VAL A 20 -18.88 28.50 -30.97
CA VAL A 20 -18.83 29.58 -30.00
C VAL A 20 -17.43 29.60 -29.41
N THR A 21 -16.70 30.69 -29.66
CA THR A 21 -15.38 30.90 -29.04
C THR A 21 -15.51 31.88 -27.90
N LEU A 22 -15.04 31.47 -26.74
CA LEU A 22 -15.06 32.23 -25.48
C LEU A 22 -13.64 32.68 -25.17
N SER A 23 -13.40 33.99 -25.24
CA SER A 23 -12.13 34.61 -24.86
C SER A 23 -12.29 35.36 -23.55
N ASN A 24 -11.21 35.41 -22.74
CA ASN A 24 -11.21 36.04 -21.43
C ASN A 24 -12.33 35.46 -20.52
N LEU A 25 -12.55 34.14 -20.63
CA LEU A 25 -13.53 33.45 -19.80
C LEU A 25 -13.11 33.54 -18.36
N VAL A 26 -14.04 33.96 -17.51
CA VAL A 26 -13.90 33.89 -16.04
C VAL A 26 -15.10 33.14 -15.51
N LEU A 27 -14.85 31.98 -14.88
CA LEU A 27 -15.86 31.15 -14.24
C LEU A 27 -15.65 31.23 -12.73
N GLY A 28 -16.65 31.67 -12.00
CA GLY A 28 -16.64 31.67 -10.53
C GLY A 28 -17.63 30.63 -10.01
N ALA A 29 -17.18 29.78 -9.10
CA ALA A 29 -18.04 28.89 -8.35
C ALA A 29 -17.55 28.81 -6.90
N ASP A 30 -18.34 29.31 -5.98
CA ASP A 30 -17.97 29.54 -4.58
C ASP A 30 -16.66 30.37 -4.47
N GLU A 31 -15.61 29.84 -3.85
CA GLU A 31 -14.30 30.49 -3.76
C GLU A 31 -13.38 30.21 -4.97
N ALA A 32 -13.81 29.38 -5.90
CA ALA A 32 -13.01 29.00 -7.06
C ALA A 32 -13.21 30.01 -8.19
N LEU A 33 -12.11 30.55 -8.70
CA LEU A 33 -12.09 31.42 -9.87
C LEU A 33 -11.20 30.78 -10.94
N LEU A 34 -11.82 30.44 -12.08
CA LEU A 34 -11.12 29.92 -13.25
C LEU A 34 -11.13 30.95 -14.36
N SER A 35 -10.01 31.20 -14.97
CA SER A 35 -9.87 32.11 -16.11
C SER A 35 -9.23 31.42 -17.30
N GLY A 36 -9.52 31.85 -18.51
CA GLY A 36 -8.92 31.26 -19.71
C GLY A 36 -9.74 31.45 -20.97
N ASN A 37 -9.65 30.47 -21.84
CA ASN A 37 -10.32 30.46 -23.13
C ASN A 37 -11.01 29.12 -23.36
N GLY A 38 -12.07 29.12 -24.16
CA GLY A 38 -12.77 27.89 -24.55
C GLY A 38 -13.41 28.05 -25.93
N THR A 39 -13.56 26.93 -26.61
CA THR A 39 -14.32 26.85 -27.86
C THR A 39 -15.29 25.70 -27.79
N VAL A 40 -16.54 25.95 -28.14
CA VAL A 40 -17.57 24.92 -28.24
C VAL A 40 -17.98 24.83 -29.71
N ARG A 41 -17.75 23.70 -30.34
CA ARG A 41 -18.28 23.38 -31.67
C ARG A 41 -19.54 22.59 -31.56
N LEU A 42 -20.60 23.11 -32.15
CA LEU A 42 -21.93 22.50 -32.14
C LEU A 42 -22.00 21.39 -33.20
N GLY A 43 -22.64 20.31 -32.87
CA GLY A 43 -22.83 19.12 -33.74
C GLY A 43 -23.65 18.07 -33.04
N ALA A 44 -23.81 16.89 -33.66
CA ALA A 44 -24.49 15.75 -33.05
C ALA A 44 -23.82 15.33 -31.72
N VAL A 45 -22.48 15.42 -31.68
CA VAL A 45 -21.67 15.36 -30.47
C VAL A 45 -20.93 16.71 -30.36
N PRO A 46 -21.24 17.53 -29.36
CA PRO A 46 -20.55 18.80 -29.18
C PRO A 46 -19.09 18.55 -28.81
N LYS A 47 -18.20 19.41 -29.37
CA LYS A 47 -16.77 19.39 -29.07
C LYS A 47 -16.39 20.60 -28.26
N VAL A 48 -15.78 20.38 -27.10
CA VAL A 48 -15.35 21.45 -26.18
C VAL A 48 -13.83 21.42 -26.10
N GLU A 49 -13.21 22.55 -26.43
CA GLU A 49 -11.80 22.78 -26.20
C GLU A 49 -11.63 23.87 -25.14
N PHE A 50 -10.70 23.69 -24.20
CA PHE A 50 -10.47 24.69 -23.14
C PHE A 50 -9.01 24.75 -22.71
N ASP A 51 -8.60 25.95 -22.28
CA ASP A 51 -7.36 26.21 -21.54
C ASP A 51 -7.71 27.12 -20.38
N LEU A 52 -7.72 26.54 -19.18
CA LEU A 52 -8.20 27.19 -17.97
C LEU A 52 -7.10 27.22 -16.91
N LYS A 53 -7.06 28.33 -16.16
CA LYS A 53 -6.17 28.55 -15.03
C LYS A 53 -6.98 29.03 -13.82
N GLY A 54 -6.57 28.61 -12.64
CA GLY A 54 -7.17 29.05 -11.39
C GLY A 54 -6.15 29.05 -10.27
N GLU A 55 -6.43 29.83 -9.24
CA GLU A 55 -5.57 29.87 -8.06
C GLU A 55 -5.91 28.72 -7.11
N LYS A 56 -7.19 28.50 -6.85
CA LYS A 56 -7.65 27.51 -5.89
C LYS A 56 -8.94 26.84 -6.35
N LEU A 57 -9.03 25.53 -6.12
CA LEU A 57 -10.24 24.75 -6.31
C LEU A 57 -10.38 23.75 -5.17
N ASP A 58 -11.54 23.73 -4.51
CA ASP A 58 -11.88 22.76 -3.46
C ASP A 58 -12.98 21.83 -3.95
N LEU A 59 -12.59 20.61 -4.36
CA LEU A 59 -13.55 19.59 -4.80
C LEU A 59 -14.26 18.90 -3.63
N ASP A 60 -13.71 18.93 -2.43
CA ASP A 60 -14.33 18.30 -1.27
C ASP A 60 -15.61 19.04 -0.85
N SER A 61 -15.66 20.35 -1.08
CA SER A 61 -16.86 21.15 -0.86
C SER A 61 -18.01 20.76 -1.81
N TRP A 62 -17.69 20.33 -3.03
CA TRP A 62 -18.68 19.97 -4.06
C TRP A 62 -19.08 18.49 -4.04
N LEU A 63 -18.12 17.60 -3.76
CA LEU A 63 -18.37 16.15 -3.76
C LEU A 63 -19.01 15.65 -2.46
N GLY A 64 -19.17 16.54 -1.46
CA GLY A 64 -19.54 16.18 -0.09
C GLY A 64 -18.38 15.46 0.60
N GLN A 65 -18.13 15.80 1.87
CA GLN A 65 -17.10 15.09 2.64
C GLN A 65 -17.44 13.59 2.67
N PRO A 66 -16.48 12.70 2.37
CA PRO A 66 -16.70 11.29 2.64
C PRO A 66 -17.08 11.15 4.11
N ALA A 67 -18.19 10.49 4.39
CA ALA A 67 -18.69 10.32 5.76
C ALA A 67 -17.52 9.86 6.63
N LYS A 68 -17.16 10.70 7.60
CA LYS A 68 -16.08 10.43 8.56
C LYS A 68 -16.43 9.12 9.25
N ALA A 69 -15.83 8.02 8.81
CA ALA A 69 -16.03 6.73 9.46
C ALA A 69 -15.63 6.94 10.92
N ALA A 70 -16.60 6.80 11.82
CA ALA A 70 -16.38 6.96 13.24
C ALA A 70 -15.23 6.02 13.63
N ALA A 71 -14.13 6.59 14.08
CA ALA A 71 -13.00 5.83 14.61
C ALA A 71 -13.54 5.00 15.79
N ALA A 72 -13.62 3.71 15.61
CA ALA A 72 -13.86 2.80 16.71
C ALA A 72 -12.68 2.95 17.68
N PRO A 73 -12.91 3.19 18.98
CA PRO A 73 -11.83 3.33 19.94
C PRO A 73 -11.02 2.03 19.97
N ALA A 74 -9.70 2.15 19.81
CA ALA A 74 -8.77 1.05 19.96
C ALA A 74 -8.88 0.52 21.39
N ALA A 75 -9.50 -0.64 21.55
CA ALA A 75 -9.51 -1.36 22.81
C ALA A 75 -8.11 -1.90 23.11
N PRO A 76 -7.62 -1.84 24.36
CA PRO A 76 -6.32 -2.38 24.74
C PRO A 76 -6.37 -3.90 24.60
N ALA A 77 -5.45 -4.45 23.83
CA ALA A 77 -5.27 -5.89 23.70
C ALA A 77 -4.82 -6.48 25.03
N LYS A 78 -5.72 -7.16 25.71
CA LYS A 78 -5.43 -8.13 26.77
C LYS A 78 -6.20 -9.41 26.43
N GLY A 79 -5.47 -10.52 26.37
CA GLY A 79 -6.02 -11.85 26.49
C GLY A 79 -6.26 -12.58 25.17
N GLU A 80 -5.71 -13.77 25.11
CA GLU A 80 -6.02 -14.80 24.13
C GLU A 80 -7.54 -15.03 24.08
N ASP A 81 -8.16 -14.62 22.99
CA ASP A 81 -9.48 -15.14 22.67
C ASP A 81 -9.52 -15.45 21.16
N LYS A 82 -10.08 -16.61 20.84
CA LYS A 82 -10.31 -17.05 19.47
C LYS A 82 -11.36 -16.15 18.84
N GLY A 83 -10.93 -14.95 18.46
CA GLY A 83 -11.78 -13.94 17.83
C GLY A 83 -12.12 -14.35 16.41
N THR A 84 -13.39 -14.55 16.16
CA THR A 84 -14.02 -14.52 14.84
C THR A 84 -13.45 -13.32 14.06
N ALA A 85 -12.84 -13.58 12.91
CA ALA A 85 -12.38 -12.53 12.01
C ALA A 85 -13.53 -11.55 11.72
N PRO A 86 -13.30 -10.23 11.70
CA PRO A 86 -14.34 -9.29 11.31
C PRO A 86 -14.88 -9.72 9.95
N ALA A 87 -16.20 -9.81 9.83
CA ALA A 87 -16.84 -10.16 8.56
C ALA A 87 -16.37 -9.17 7.50
N ALA A 88 -15.74 -9.66 6.44
CA ALA A 88 -15.26 -8.84 5.36
C ALA A 88 -16.43 -8.03 4.81
N LYS A 89 -16.30 -6.69 4.80
CA LYS A 89 -17.31 -5.82 4.22
C LYS A 89 -17.48 -6.19 2.75
N ALA A 90 -18.70 -6.53 2.33
CA ALA A 90 -18.96 -6.86 0.93
C ALA A 90 -18.56 -5.67 0.05
N LEU A 91 -17.69 -5.93 -0.92
CA LEU A 91 -17.26 -4.91 -1.88
C LEU A 91 -18.41 -4.59 -2.84
N SER A 92 -18.55 -3.32 -3.20
CA SER A 92 -19.54 -2.90 -4.18
C SER A 92 -19.23 -3.53 -5.54
N THR A 93 -20.26 -4.12 -6.16
CA THR A 93 -20.22 -4.65 -7.54
C THR A 93 -20.79 -3.65 -8.54
N MET A 94 -21.30 -2.51 -8.06
CA MET A 94 -21.95 -1.50 -8.89
C MET A 94 -20.91 -0.77 -9.73
N GLU A 95 -21.05 -0.87 -11.04
CA GLU A 95 -20.24 -0.09 -11.99
C GLU A 95 -20.79 1.35 -12.08
N PRO A 96 -19.90 2.36 -12.18
CA PRO A 96 -20.35 3.74 -12.38
C PRO A 96 -21.01 3.91 -13.76
N ASP A 97 -22.00 4.80 -13.83
CA ASP A 97 -22.58 5.20 -15.10
C ASP A 97 -21.61 6.14 -15.85
N LEU A 98 -21.13 5.71 -16.99
CA LEU A 98 -20.22 6.45 -17.87
C LEU A 98 -20.91 6.93 -19.16
N ALA A 99 -22.24 6.90 -19.24
CA ALA A 99 -22.97 7.29 -20.44
C ALA A 99 -22.64 8.72 -20.89
N ALA A 100 -22.47 9.63 -19.94
CA ALA A 100 -22.08 11.01 -20.22
C ALA A 100 -20.78 11.16 -21.02
N LEU A 101 -19.84 10.24 -20.87
CA LEU A 101 -18.57 10.28 -21.62
C LEU A 101 -18.75 10.03 -23.12
N LYS A 102 -19.92 9.55 -23.55
CA LYS A 102 -20.22 9.27 -24.96
C LYS A 102 -20.98 10.42 -25.65
N THR A 103 -21.43 11.40 -24.87
CA THR A 103 -22.30 12.49 -25.35
C THR A 103 -21.56 13.78 -25.67
N VAL A 104 -20.28 13.86 -25.35
CA VAL A 104 -19.46 15.05 -25.57
C VAL A 104 -18.02 14.63 -25.88
N ASP A 105 -17.42 15.32 -26.83
CA ASP A 105 -15.97 15.31 -27.01
C ASP A 105 -15.37 16.53 -26.30
N LEU A 106 -14.26 16.35 -25.58
CA LEU A 106 -13.58 17.47 -24.97
C LEU A 106 -12.05 17.29 -25.02
N ALA A 107 -11.35 18.40 -25.10
CA ALA A 107 -9.91 18.41 -24.98
C ALA A 107 -9.47 19.70 -24.30
N GLY A 108 -8.54 19.62 -23.35
CA GLY A 108 -8.10 20.84 -22.72
C GLY A 108 -7.03 20.65 -21.68
N ARG A 109 -6.65 21.81 -21.16
CA ARG A 109 -5.68 21.94 -20.07
C ARG A 109 -6.31 22.72 -18.92
N LEU A 110 -6.05 22.26 -17.71
CA LEU A 110 -6.42 22.94 -16.48
C LEU A 110 -5.16 23.09 -15.62
N GLN A 111 -4.83 24.32 -15.24
CA GLN A 111 -3.73 24.65 -14.34
C GLN A 111 -4.30 25.28 -13.06
N LEU A 112 -3.93 24.75 -11.91
CA LEU A 112 -4.36 25.28 -10.61
C LEU A 112 -3.16 25.53 -9.71
N GLY A 113 -3.17 26.65 -8.98
CA GLY A 113 -2.20 26.90 -7.92
C GLY A 113 -2.37 25.88 -6.79
N SER A 114 -3.61 25.60 -6.38
CA SER A 114 -3.95 24.56 -5.40
C SER A 114 -5.26 23.86 -5.74
N LEU A 115 -5.30 22.57 -5.43
CA LEU A 115 -6.49 21.72 -5.54
C LEU A 115 -6.65 20.90 -4.26
N ARG A 116 -7.81 21.01 -3.62
CA ARG A 116 -8.17 20.13 -2.49
C ARG A 116 -9.08 19.03 -2.97
N VAL A 117 -8.69 17.79 -2.70
CA VAL A 117 -9.47 16.61 -3.08
C VAL A 117 -9.24 15.44 -2.09
N LYS A 118 -10.31 14.87 -1.55
CA LYS A 118 -10.27 13.76 -0.55
C LYS A 118 -9.38 14.07 0.66
N GLY A 119 -9.42 15.32 1.12
CA GLY A 119 -8.60 15.80 2.23
C GLY A 119 -7.12 16.02 1.92
N LEU A 120 -6.71 15.84 0.68
CA LEU A 120 -5.34 16.14 0.23
C LEU A 120 -5.29 17.53 -0.40
N ASP A 121 -4.24 18.27 -0.05
CA ASP A 121 -3.89 19.53 -0.68
C ASP A 121 -2.80 19.28 -1.74
N LEU A 122 -3.18 19.49 -3.00
CA LEU A 122 -2.29 19.40 -4.16
C LEU A 122 -1.88 20.79 -4.60
N ASN A 123 -0.62 20.99 -4.94
CA ASN A 123 -0.08 22.28 -5.38
C ASN A 123 0.40 22.21 -6.82
N ALA A 124 0.39 23.35 -7.52
CA ALA A 124 0.89 23.45 -8.90
C ALA A 124 0.34 22.36 -9.81
N VAL A 125 -0.98 22.21 -9.81
CA VAL A 125 -1.66 21.17 -10.60
C VAL A 125 -1.65 21.54 -12.07
N ASP A 126 -1.23 20.61 -12.92
CA ASP A 126 -1.32 20.68 -14.38
C ASP A 126 -1.99 19.40 -14.90
N LEU A 127 -3.16 19.57 -15.48
CA LEU A 127 -4.00 18.50 -16.00
C LEU A 127 -4.24 18.73 -17.49
N GLN A 128 -3.88 17.74 -18.31
CA GLN A 128 -4.19 17.71 -19.75
C GLN A 128 -4.96 16.44 -20.07
N LEU A 129 -6.12 16.59 -20.67
CA LEU A 129 -6.97 15.46 -21.01
C LEU A 129 -7.67 15.64 -22.35
N ALA A 130 -8.11 14.53 -22.92
CA ALA A 130 -8.97 14.50 -24.10
C ALA A 130 -9.99 13.37 -23.96
N LEU A 131 -11.24 13.64 -24.29
CA LEU A 131 -12.33 12.70 -24.37
C LEU A 131 -12.87 12.73 -25.80
N ALA A 132 -12.91 11.59 -26.45
CA ALA A 132 -13.48 11.48 -27.77
C ALA A 132 -14.21 10.14 -27.93
N GLY A 133 -15.47 10.18 -28.35
CA GLY A 133 -16.27 9.00 -28.62
C GLY A 133 -16.36 8.01 -27.44
N GLY A 134 -16.35 8.47 -26.20
CA GLY A 134 -16.40 7.63 -25.01
C GLY A 134 -15.04 7.10 -24.52
N GLN A 135 -13.94 7.54 -25.10
CA GLN A 135 -12.59 7.24 -24.63
C GLN A 135 -11.95 8.48 -24.00
N LEU A 136 -11.72 8.44 -22.68
CA LEU A 136 -11.01 9.48 -21.95
C LEU A 136 -9.51 9.16 -21.90
N ASN A 137 -8.70 10.10 -22.36
CA ASN A 137 -7.25 10.02 -22.33
C ASN A 137 -6.70 11.12 -21.40
N LEU A 138 -6.18 10.70 -20.26
CA LEU A 138 -5.40 11.55 -19.36
C LEU A 138 -3.97 11.61 -19.93
N LYS A 139 -3.67 12.65 -20.72
CA LYS A 139 -2.36 12.83 -21.36
C LYS A 139 -1.29 13.11 -20.31
N GLN A 140 -1.62 13.97 -19.36
CA GLN A 140 -0.72 14.38 -18.29
C GLN A 140 -1.52 14.84 -17.08
N PHE A 141 -1.09 14.41 -15.93
CA PHE A 141 -1.42 15.01 -14.64
C PHE A 141 -0.12 15.20 -13.87
N SER A 142 0.11 16.35 -13.29
CA SER A 142 1.21 16.60 -12.37
C SER A 142 0.75 17.51 -11.24
N ALA A 143 1.23 17.24 -10.03
CA ALA A 143 0.96 18.07 -8.86
C ALA A 143 2.01 17.83 -7.77
N GLY A 144 2.26 18.85 -6.95
CA GLY A 144 2.96 18.71 -5.68
C GLY A 144 2.01 18.16 -4.61
N VAL A 145 2.48 17.27 -3.77
CA VAL A 145 1.71 16.68 -2.66
C VAL A 145 2.65 16.20 -1.55
N ALA A 146 2.33 16.50 -0.30
CA ALA A 146 3.07 16.02 0.88
C ALA A 146 4.61 16.16 0.73
N GLY A 147 5.08 17.32 0.29
CA GLY A 147 6.50 17.63 0.12
C GLY A 147 7.19 17.02 -1.11
N GLY A 148 6.50 16.22 -1.90
CA GLY A 148 6.99 15.62 -3.14
C GLY A 148 6.10 15.92 -4.35
N GLN A 149 6.20 15.09 -5.37
CA GLN A 149 5.49 15.25 -6.64
C GLN A 149 4.75 13.99 -7.04
N VAL A 150 3.57 14.16 -7.64
CA VAL A 150 2.84 13.09 -8.31
C VAL A 150 2.67 13.42 -9.79
N THR A 151 2.87 12.43 -10.65
CA THR A 151 2.53 12.48 -12.07
C THR A 151 1.68 11.26 -12.43
N ALA A 152 0.75 11.45 -13.38
CA ALA A 152 -0.06 10.35 -13.87
C ALA A 152 -0.43 10.56 -15.34
N SER A 153 -0.65 9.44 -16.03
CA SER A 153 -1.27 9.37 -17.35
C SER A 153 -2.12 8.10 -17.44
N GLY A 154 -3.05 8.06 -18.39
CA GLY A 154 -3.88 6.87 -18.52
C GLY A 154 -4.98 7.01 -19.54
N VAL A 155 -5.68 5.91 -19.76
CA VAL A 155 -6.83 5.82 -20.67
C VAL A 155 -7.96 5.12 -19.95
N LEU A 156 -9.17 5.65 -20.08
CA LEU A 156 -10.41 5.01 -19.71
C LEU A 156 -11.29 4.85 -20.96
N ASP A 157 -11.56 3.62 -21.34
CA ASP A 157 -12.41 3.28 -22.47
C ASP A 157 -13.81 2.86 -21.99
N ALA A 158 -14.75 3.79 -22.07
CA ALA A 158 -16.15 3.59 -21.70
C ALA A 158 -17.04 3.12 -22.86
N ARG A 159 -16.48 2.82 -24.04
CA ARG A 159 -17.25 2.31 -25.19
C ARG A 159 -17.82 0.93 -24.92
N GLN A 160 -17.13 0.14 -24.11
CA GLN A 160 -17.55 -1.18 -23.66
C GLN A 160 -18.04 -1.15 -22.20
N GLN A 161 -18.86 -2.12 -21.81
CA GLN A 161 -19.29 -2.33 -20.44
C GLN A 161 -18.97 -3.78 -20.03
N PRO A 162 -18.21 -3.97 -18.95
CA PRO A 162 -17.55 -2.97 -18.12
C PRO A 162 -16.43 -2.21 -18.85
N ALA A 163 -16.19 -0.97 -18.44
CA ALA A 163 -15.15 -0.11 -19.00
C ALA A 163 -13.76 -0.69 -18.79
N ARG A 164 -12.82 -0.37 -19.70
CA ARG A 164 -11.42 -0.75 -19.56
C ARG A 164 -10.59 0.47 -19.18
N TYR A 165 -9.57 0.25 -18.35
CA TYR A 165 -8.65 1.31 -17.96
C TYR A 165 -7.20 0.86 -18.03
N GLN A 166 -6.32 1.85 -18.25
CA GLN A 166 -4.88 1.73 -18.11
C GLN A 166 -4.38 2.99 -17.42
N VAL A 167 -3.57 2.82 -16.37
CA VAL A 167 -3.04 3.94 -15.57
C VAL A 167 -1.56 3.73 -15.33
N HIS A 168 -0.80 4.79 -15.56
CA HIS A 168 0.59 4.91 -15.12
C HIS A 168 0.67 6.08 -14.14
N LYS A 169 1.16 5.82 -12.94
CA LYS A 169 1.30 6.82 -11.88
C LYS A 169 2.69 6.74 -11.29
N ARG A 170 3.33 7.89 -11.10
CA ARG A 170 4.61 8.01 -10.39
C ARG A 170 4.47 9.05 -9.29
N VAL A 171 4.96 8.71 -8.13
CA VAL A 171 5.05 9.57 -6.95
C VAL A 171 6.51 9.62 -6.53
N GLN A 172 7.04 10.80 -6.23
CA GLN A 172 8.45 10.97 -5.91
C GLN A 172 8.64 11.89 -4.71
N GLY A 173 9.44 11.46 -3.75
CA GLY A 173 9.89 12.25 -2.61
C GLY A 173 8.82 12.69 -1.63
N VAL A 174 7.66 12.00 -1.59
CA VAL A 174 6.53 12.37 -0.71
C VAL A 174 6.77 11.93 0.72
N ASP A 175 6.27 12.69 1.67
CA ASP A 175 6.15 12.24 3.05
C ASP A 175 4.96 11.27 3.14
N VAL A 176 5.27 10.00 3.41
CA VAL A 176 4.29 8.90 3.30
C VAL A 176 3.26 8.94 4.41
N ARG A 177 3.65 9.30 5.63
CA ARG A 177 2.79 9.25 6.81
C ARG A 177 1.52 10.11 6.68
N PRO A 178 1.58 11.41 6.32
CA PRO A 178 0.37 12.22 6.14
C PRO A 178 -0.53 11.70 5.01
N LEU A 179 0.04 11.14 3.94
CA LEU A 179 -0.75 10.53 2.87
C LEU A 179 -1.52 9.30 3.37
N LEU A 180 -0.87 8.41 4.11
CA LEU A 180 -1.51 7.22 4.68
C LEU A 180 -2.54 7.58 5.75
N GLN A 181 -2.29 8.60 6.57
CA GLN A 181 -3.26 9.10 7.53
C GLN A 181 -4.53 9.61 6.85
N THR A 182 -4.38 10.39 5.78
CA THR A 182 -5.51 10.99 5.07
C THR A 182 -6.27 9.95 4.24
N LEU A 183 -5.57 9.11 3.47
CA LEU A 183 -6.19 8.20 2.51
C LEU A 183 -6.58 6.84 3.08
N ALA A 184 -5.84 6.34 4.07
CA ALA A 184 -6.00 5.00 4.60
C ALA A 184 -6.26 4.94 6.11
N GLN A 185 -6.34 6.10 6.78
CA GLN A 185 -6.47 6.21 8.24
C GLN A 185 -5.42 5.35 8.98
N ASN A 186 -4.22 5.30 8.42
CA ASN A 186 -3.11 4.49 8.90
C ASN A 186 -1.86 5.35 9.06
N ASP A 187 -1.22 5.29 10.21
CA ASP A 187 -0.03 6.06 10.56
C ASP A 187 1.21 5.18 10.85
N ARG A 188 1.11 3.89 10.51
CA ARG A 188 2.13 2.91 10.87
C ARG A 188 3.42 3.00 10.05
N LEU A 189 3.41 3.71 8.93
CA LEU A 189 4.56 3.84 8.06
C LEU A 189 4.92 5.31 7.87
N GLU A 190 6.15 5.68 8.14
CA GLU A 190 6.70 7.00 7.85
C GLU A 190 7.96 6.89 7.01
N GLY A 191 8.36 7.98 6.39
CA GLY A 191 9.55 8.11 5.56
C GLY A 191 9.26 8.87 4.28
N LYS A 192 10.31 9.15 3.52
CA LYS A 192 10.19 9.70 2.17
C LYS A 192 9.99 8.57 1.16
N GLY A 193 8.98 8.73 0.30
CA GLY A 193 8.52 7.66 -0.57
C GLY A 193 8.54 7.98 -2.05
N ASP A 194 9.00 7.01 -2.81
CA ASP A 194 8.80 6.92 -4.26
C ASP A 194 7.91 5.72 -4.56
N LEU A 195 6.93 5.92 -5.43
CA LEU A 195 6.01 4.87 -5.86
C LEU A 195 5.82 4.95 -7.37
N GLU A 196 5.92 3.83 -8.05
CA GLU A 196 5.54 3.70 -9.46
C GLU A 196 4.48 2.61 -9.59
N VAL A 197 3.40 2.94 -10.29
CA VAL A 197 2.26 2.04 -10.53
C VAL A 197 1.97 2.02 -12.01
N GLN A 198 1.92 0.83 -12.59
CA GLN A 198 1.49 0.58 -13.97
C GLN A 198 0.44 -0.51 -13.92
N VAL A 199 -0.82 -0.14 -14.05
CA VAL A 199 -1.95 -1.07 -13.92
C VAL A 199 -2.95 -0.88 -15.03
N GLN A 200 -3.62 -1.96 -15.38
CA GLN A 200 -4.74 -1.99 -16.29
C GLN A 200 -5.81 -2.96 -15.76
N GLY A 201 -7.03 -2.81 -16.23
CA GLY A 201 -8.11 -3.70 -15.82
C GLY A 201 -9.40 -3.43 -16.54
N THR A 202 -10.42 -4.19 -16.16
CA THR A 202 -11.77 -4.09 -16.66
C THR A 202 -12.74 -3.97 -15.51
N GLY A 203 -13.68 -3.00 -15.58
CA GLY A 203 -14.60 -2.67 -14.50
C GLY A 203 -14.02 -1.65 -13.53
N LEU A 204 -14.88 -0.80 -12.97
CA LEU A 204 -14.56 0.27 -12.06
C LEU A 204 -15.25 0.13 -10.69
N SER A 205 -16.06 -0.93 -10.49
CA SER A 205 -16.59 -1.27 -9.18
C SER A 205 -15.46 -1.64 -8.22
N GLU A 206 -15.68 -1.49 -6.91
CA GLU A 206 -14.66 -1.87 -5.89
C GLU A 206 -14.19 -3.31 -6.09
N GLN A 207 -15.12 -4.23 -6.35
CA GLN A 207 -14.80 -5.62 -6.59
C GLN A 207 -13.97 -5.81 -7.87
N ALA A 208 -14.36 -5.17 -8.99
CA ALA A 208 -13.65 -5.27 -10.26
C ALA A 208 -12.23 -4.68 -10.14
N LEU A 209 -12.07 -3.51 -9.53
CA LEU A 209 -10.77 -2.88 -9.30
C LEU A 209 -9.82 -3.77 -8.48
N ARG A 210 -10.34 -4.58 -7.55
CA ARG A 210 -9.52 -5.50 -6.77
C ARG A 210 -9.28 -6.86 -7.44
N SER A 211 -10.27 -7.39 -8.16
CA SER A 211 -10.19 -8.74 -8.76
C SER A 211 -9.63 -8.76 -10.17
N GLN A 212 -9.86 -7.70 -10.97
CA GLN A 212 -9.54 -7.67 -12.40
C GLN A 212 -8.31 -6.81 -12.72
N MET A 213 -7.77 -6.09 -11.73
CA MET A 213 -6.56 -5.29 -11.92
C MET A 213 -5.35 -6.17 -12.17
N GLN A 214 -4.55 -5.79 -13.16
CA GLN A 214 -3.28 -6.43 -13.50
C GLN A 214 -2.21 -5.37 -13.67
N GLY A 215 -0.96 -5.69 -13.32
CA GLY A 215 0.14 -4.77 -13.52
C GLY A 215 1.26 -4.91 -12.50
N LYS A 216 1.96 -3.81 -12.31
CA LYS A 216 3.15 -3.72 -11.46
C LYS A 216 3.07 -2.51 -10.55
N LEU A 217 3.62 -2.68 -9.36
CA LEU A 217 3.84 -1.61 -8.41
C LEU A 217 5.27 -1.74 -7.90
N SER A 218 6.03 -0.64 -7.85
CA SER A 218 7.31 -0.58 -7.17
C SER A 218 7.30 0.53 -6.12
N LEU A 219 7.87 0.23 -4.97
CA LEU A 219 7.92 1.10 -3.80
C LEU A 219 9.36 1.24 -3.33
N ARG A 220 9.77 2.46 -3.02
CA ARG A 220 11.01 2.76 -2.30
C ARG A 220 10.70 3.79 -1.22
N LEU A 221 11.07 3.47 0.01
CA LEU A 221 11.03 4.41 1.12
C LEU A 221 12.43 4.61 1.65
N SER A 222 12.74 5.82 2.10
CA SER A 222 13.99 6.17 2.78
C SER A 222 13.71 6.90 4.08
N ASP A 223 14.67 6.76 5.00
CA ASP A 223 14.69 7.50 6.27
C ASP A 223 13.36 7.44 7.01
N GLY A 224 12.89 6.23 7.25
CA GLY A 224 11.56 6.00 7.77
C GLY A 224 11.50 5.10 8.99
N ALA A 225 10.26 4.79 9.38
CA ALA A 225 9.98 3.89 10.49
C ALA A 225 8.68 3.10 10.29
N LEU A 226 8.67 1.89 10.79
CA LEU A 226 7.49 1.05 10.99
C LEU A 226 7.02 1.21 12.43
N HIS A 227 5.86 1.82 12.64
CA HIS A 227 5.24 1.98 13.95
C HIS A 227 4.40 0.76 14.32
N GLY A 228 4.38 0.44 15.62
CA GLY A 228 3.62 -0.70 16.16
C GLY A 228 4.37 -2.03 16.12
N ILE A 229 5.57 -2.08 15.52
CA ILE A 229 6.42 -3.27 15.43
C ILE A 229 7.83 -2.91 15.87
N ASN A 230 8.38 -3.65 16.85
CA ASN A 230 9.79 -3.60 17.21
C ASN A 230 10.45 -4.91 16.80
N LEU A 231 11.07 -4.93 15.61
CA LEU A 231 11.75 -6.13 15.11
C LEU A 231 12.90 -6.56 16.01
N ALA A 232 13.62 -5.63 16.64
CA ALA A 232 14.69 -5.95 17.56
C ALA A 232 14.17 -6.64 18.83
N GLU A 233 13.03 -6.22 19.36
CA GLU A 233 12.35 -6.88 20.48
C GLU A 233 11.92 -8.30 20.12
N MET A 234 11.26 -8.49 18.97
CA MET A 234 10.85 -9.81 18.46
C MET A 234 12.05 -10.76 18.32
N ILE A 235 13.20 -10.26 17.91
CA ILE A 235 14.44 -11.04 17.79
C ILE A 235 14.93 -11.45 19.19
N ARG A 236 14.92 -10.54 20.16
CA ARG A 236 15.31 -10.84 21.55
C ARG A 236 14.38 -11.90 22.17
N GLU A 237 13.08 -11.80 21.96
CA GLU A 237 12.10 -12.78 22.44
C GLU A 237 12.30 -14.15 21.78
N ALA A 238 12.50 -14.18 20.45
CA ALA A 238 12.79 -15.42 19.75
C ALA A 238 14.07 -16.10 20.29
N ARG A 239 15.11 -15.31 20.57
CA ARG A 239 16.34 -15.80 21.18
C ARG A 239 16.12 -16.35 22.60
N ALA A 240 15.39 -15.61 23.44
CA ALA A 240 15.09 -16.03 24.80
C ALA A 240 14.38 -17.39 24.81
N THR A 241 13.43 -17.56 23.92
CA THR A 241 12.71 -18.84 23.72
C THR A 241 13.66 -19.97 23.30
N LEU A 242 14.61 -19.70 22.38
CA LEU A 242 15.56 -20.71 21.88
C LEU A 242 16.64 -21.07 22.91
N THR A 243 17.04 -20.14 23.76
CA THR A 243 18.14 -20.36 24.73
C THR A 243 17.65 -20.74 26.13
N GLY A 244 16.33 -20.73 26.37
CA GLY A 244 15.74 -20.98 27.70
C GLY A 244 16.10 -19.91 28.74
N LYS A 245 16.66 -18.77 28.30
CA LYS A 245 16.98 -17.62 29.16
C LYS A 245 15.82 -16.62 29.05
N GLY A 246 15.35 -16.09 30.18
CA GLY A 246 14.30 -15.05 30.17
C GLY A 246 14.69 -13.86 29.29
N ALA A 247 13.73 -13.33 28.55
CA ALA A 247 13.94 -12.09 27.80
C ALA A 247 14.02 -10.93 28.80
N ASP A 248 15.08 -10.11 28.72
CA ASP A 248 15.15 -8.86 29.45
C ASP A 248 14.04 -7.95 28.91
N GLN A 249 13.06 -7.62 29.76
CA GLN A 249 11.97 -6.71 29.42
C GLN A 249 12.49 -5.28 29.38
N VAL A 250 13.01 -4.86 28.24
CA VAL A 250 13.32 -3.46 27.97
C VAL A 250 12.06 -2.84 27.37
N LYS A 251 11.47 -1.86 28.05
CA LYS A 251 10.35 -1.08 27.51
C LYS A 251 10.87 -0.13 26.44
N GLU A 252 11.02 -0.63 25.22
CA GLU A 252 11.34 0.18 24.04
C GLU A 252 10.06 0.58 23.31
N ALA A 253 10.14 1.69 22.58
CA ALA A 253 9.04 2.09 21.71
C ALA A 253 8.78 0.99 20.67
N ARG A 254 7.51 0.67 20.41
CA ARG A 254 7.13 -0.25 19.35
C ARG A 254 7.33 0.42 17.98
N LYS A 255 8.60 0.53 17.59
CA LYS A 255 9.03 1.20 16.37
C LYS A 255 10.25 0.48 15.80
N THR A 256 10.31 0.35 14.49
CA THR A 256 11.50 -0.11 13.77
C THR A 256 11.93 0.96 12.79
N ASP A 257 13.02 1.66 13.09
CA ASP A 257 13.63 2.62 12.16
C ASP A 257 14.35 1.90 11.03
N PHE A 258 14.29 2.45 9.83
CA PHE A 258 15.00 1.94 8.66
C PHE A 258 15.59 3.08 7.81
N SER A 259 16.71 2.80 7.16
CA SER A 259 17.31 3.70 6.16
C SER A 259 16.70 3.50 4.78
N ALA A 260 16.26 2.29 4.45
CA ALA A 260 15.61 1.98 3.19
C ALA A 260 14.64 0.82 3.33
N LEU A 261 13.49 0.92 2.64
CA LEU A 261 12.55 -0.17 2.38
C LEU A 261 12.22 -0.16 0.90
N THR A 262 12.46 -1.28 0.23
CA THR A 262 12.16 -1.46 -1.20
C THR A 262 11.32 -2.70 -1.42
N ALA A 263 10.39 -2.63 -2.37
CA ALA A 263 9.59 -3.77 -2.79
C ALA A 263 9.05 -3.55 -4.21
N SER A 264 8.89 -4.63 -4.97
CA SER A 264 8.07 -4.62 -6.17
C SER A 264 6.97 -5.68 -6.09
N PHE A 265 5.81 -5.38 -6.67
CA PHE A 265 4.67 -6.27 -6.67
C PHE A 265 4.18 -6.50 -8.09
N GLN A 266 3.93 -7.76 -8.41
CA GLN A 266 3.18 -8.18 -9.58
C GLN A 266 1.72 -8.39 -9.17
N ILE A 267 0.79 -7.72 -9.85
CA ILE A 267 -0.63 -7.77 -9.54
C ILE A 267 -1.34 -8.52 -10.65
N ALA A 268 -2.05 -9.58 -10.30
CA ALA A 268 -2.90 -10.34 -11.22
C ALA A 268 -3.96 -11.14 -10.43
N ASN A 269 -5.14 -11.29 -11.02
CA ASN A 269 -6.21 -12.15 -10.48
C ASN A 269 -6.54 -11.89 -9.00
N GLY A 270 -6.58 -10.62 -8.61
CA GLY A 270 -6.89 -10.23 -7.22
C GLY A 270 -5.78 -10.51 -6.21
N VAL A 271 -4.56 -10.79 -6.66
CA VAL A 271 -3.39 -11.04 -5.81
C VAL A 271 -2.24 -10.12 -6.21
N ALA A 272 -1.60 -9.51 -5.22
CA ALA A 272 -0.34 -8.81 -5.40
C ALA A 272 0.78 -9.62 -4.73
N ARG A 273 1.77 -10.04 -5.52
CA ARG A 273 2.90 -10.88 -5.10
C ARG A 273 4.22 -10.12 -5.18
N SER A 274 5.07 -10.32 -4.20
CA SER A 274 6.44 -9.81 -4.16
C SER A 274 7.42 -10.89 -3.72
N ASP A 275 8.62 -10.88 -4.27
CA ASP A 275 9.75 -11.77 -3.92
C ASP A 275 11.04 -10.98 -3.61
N ASP A 276 10.99 -9.67 -3.64
CA ASP A 276 12.13 -8.76 -3.56
C ASP A 276 12.03 -7.70 -2.43
N ILE A 277 11.15 -7.90 -1.46
CA ILE A 277 11.03 -6.96 -0.33
C ILE A 277 12.35 -6.91 0.44
N GLN A 278 12.90 -5.73 0.65
CA GLN A 278 14.11 -5.51 1.43
C GLN A 278 13.92 -4.33 2.39
N LEU A 279 14.32 -4.53 3.64
CA LEU A 279 14.38 -3.46 4.62
C LEU A 279 15.79 -3.42 5.22
N LEU A 280 16.40 -2.25 5.17
CA LEU A 280 17.71 -1.97 5.74
C LEU A 280 17.52 -1.11 6.99
N ALA A 281 17.80 -1.67 8.14
CA ALA A 281 17.81 -0.96 9.43
C ALA A 281 19.24 -0.91 9.99
N PRO A 282 19.56 -0.04 10.96
CA PRO A 282 20.91 0.10 11.50
C PRO A 282 21.52 -1.23 11.96
N ALA A 283 20.76 -2.06 12.65
CA ALA A 283 21.21 -3.35 13.17
C ALA A 283 20.62 -4.56 12.45
N LEU A 284 19.74 -4.37 11.45
CA LEU A 284 18.99 -5.46 10.84
C LEU A 284 19.00 -5.37 9.32
N ARG A 285 18.96 -6.54 8.69
CA ARG A 285 18.66 -6.72 7.27
C ARG A 285 17.47 -7.66 7.15
N VAL A 286 16.42 -7.20 6.51
CA VAL A 286 15.21 -8.00 6.31
C VAL A 286 15.01 -8.24 4.82
N LYS A 287 14.82 -9.49 4.46
CA LYS A 287 14.37 -9.90 3.13
C LYS A 287 12.97 -10.49 3.27
N GLY A 288 12.06 -10.09 2.39
CA GLY A 288 10.69 -10.55 2.44
C GLY A 288 10.20 -11.05 1.10
N GLN A 289 9.30 -12.02 1.14
CA GLN A 289 8.56 -12.52 0.01
C GLN A 289 7.16 -12.92 0.44
N GLY A 290 6.21 -12.89 -0.49
CA GLY A 290 4.85 -13.30 -0.19
C GLY A 290 3.83 -12.64 -1.07
N GLN A 291 2.60 -12.61 -0.59
CA GLN A 291 1.48 -12.09 -1.35
C GLN A 291 0.40 -11.50 -0.45
N THR A 292 -0.39 -10.63 -1.05
CA THR A 292 -1.64 -10.17 -0.44
C THR A 292 -2.79 -10.41 -1.41
N ALA A 293 -3.88 -10.99 -0.90
CA ALA A 293 -5.11 -11.17 -1.66
C ALA A 293 -5.99 -9.92 -1.47
N LEU A 294 -6.26 -9.22 -2.57
CA LEU A 294 -6.87 -7.88 -2.57
C LEU A 294 -8.37 -7.91 -2.23
N VAL A 295 -9.08 -8.98 -2.62
CA VAL A 295 -10.52 -9.11 -2.36
C VAL A 295 -10.80 -9.52 -0.92
N PRO A 296 -10.20 -10.61 -0.37
CA PRO A 296 -10.38 -10.97 1.03
C PRO A 296 -9.51 -10.16 1.99
N GLU A 297 -8.71 -9.22 1.50
CA GLU A 297 -7.83 -8.35 2.30
C GLU A 297 -6.90 -9.13 3.25
N THR A 298 -6.28 -10.21 2.74
CA THR A 298 -5.43 -11.08 3.55
C THR A 298 -3.96 -10.98 3.16
N LEU A 299 -3.11 -11.23 4.15
CA LEU A 299 -1.65 -11.21 4.04
C LEU A 299 -1.09 -12.64 4.18
N ASP A 300 -0.06 -12.96 3.43
CA ASP A 300 0.79 -14.15 3.61
C ASP A 300 2.21 -13.80 3.16
N PHE A 301 3.03 -13.34 4.09
CA PHE A 301 4.41 -12.95 3.86
C PHE A 301 5.35 -13.68 4.80
N LEU A 302 6.51 -14.05 4.29
CA LEU A 302 7.64 -14.55 5.06
C LEU A 302 8.77 -13.53 5.00
N PHE A 303 9.22 -13.06 6.15
CA PHE A 303 10.35 -12.17 6.31
C PHE A 303 11.51 -12.90 6.98
N LEU A 304 12.67 -12.82 6.38
CA LEU A 304 13.93 -13.35 6.88
C LEU A 304 14.75 -12.18 7.44
N THR A 305 14.89 -12.13 8.76
CA THR A 305 15.58 -11.05 9.46
C THR A 305 16.95 -11.53 9.95
N SER A 306 18.02 -10.87 9.50
CA SER A 306 19.39 -11.10 9.95
C SER A 306 19.89 -9.92 10.76
N VAL A 307 20.64 -10.19 11.82
CA VAL A 307 21.36 -9.18 12.59
C VAL A 307 22.70 -8.91 11.92
N VAL A 308 23.00 -7.63 11.64
CA VAL A 308 24.32 -7.24 11.13
C VAL A 308 25.22 -6.80 12.27
N GLU A 309 26.50 -7.13 12.14
CA GLU A 309 27.55 -6.67 13.02
C GLU A 309 27.65 -5.14 12.92
N SER A 310 26.96 -4.43 13.76
CA SER A 310 27.25 -3.04 13.98
C SER A 310 26.91 -2.69 15.39
N SER A 311 27.83 -2.26 15.91
CA SER A 311 28.16 -0.97 16.50
C SER A 311 28.23 -1.02 17.99
N LYS A 312 29.37 -0.68 18.41
CA LYS A 312 29.76 -0.10 19.70
C LYS A 312 28.88 1.08 20.18
N GLY A 313 27.66 1.25 19.64
CA GLY A 313 26.84 2.44 19.85
C GLY A 313 25.55 2.28 20.66
N GLN A 314 24.99 1.09 20.77
CA GLN A 314 23.75 0.87 21.57
C GLN A 314 23.92 -0.31 22.53
N GLY A 315 24.72 -0.12 23.58
CA GLY A 315 24.64 -0.85 24.85
C GLY A 315 24.64 -2.39 24.84
N GLY A 316 25.08 -3.09 23.77
CA GLY A 316 24.78 -4.48 23.62
C GLY A 316 25.96 -5.41 23.49
N LYS A 317 26.41 -6.01 24.60
CA LYS A 317 27.25 -7.24 24.61
C LYS A 317 26.54 -8.49 24.05
N THR A 318 25.28 -8.36 23.60
CA THR A 318 24.40 -9.50 23.27
C THR A 318 24.14 -9.69 21.78
N VAL A 319 24.64 -8.82 20.89
CA VAL A 319 24.41 -8.90 19.44
C VAL A 319 25.34 -9.91 18.76
N ASP A 320 26.53 -10.13 19.32
CA ASP A 320 27.53 -11.06 18.73
C ASP A 320 27.06 -12.52 18.71
N GLU A 321 26.18 -12.93 19.62
CA GLU A 321 25.65 -14.30 19.65
C GLU A 321 24.55 -14.58 18.62
N LEU A 322 24.02 -13.54 17.96
CA LEU A 322 23.01 -13.67 16.89
C LEU A 322 23.61 -13.43 15.50
N LYS A 323 24.90 -13.18 15.44
CA LYS A 323 25.64 -13.15 14.19
C LYS A 323 25.42 -14.48 13.48
N ASP A 324 25.06 -14.40 12.20
CA ASP A 324 24.76 -15.57 11.35
C ASP A 324 23.41 -16.28 11.62
N ILE A 325 22.56 -15.77 12.52
CA ILE A 325 21.22 -16.32 12.72
C ILE A 325 20.21 -15.52 11.89
N THR A 326 19.49 -16.21 11.02
CA THR A 326 18.36 -15.67 10.29
C THR A 326 17.06 -16.05 10.98
N ILE A 327 16.28 -15.06 11.38
CA ILE A 327 15.01 -15.23 12.10
C ILE A 327 13.87 -15.05 11.12
N PRO A 328 13.11 -16.11 10.80
CA PRO A 328 11.96 -16.04 9.93
C PRO A 328 10.72 -15.62 10.69
N VAL A 329 10.07 -14.56 10.23
CA VAL A 329 8.80 -14.05 10.75
C VAL A 329 7.75 -14.16 9.66
N ARG A 330 6.67 -14.88 9.94
CA ARG A 330 5.51 -14.94 9.06
C ARG A 330 4.50 -13.87 9.46
N ILE A 331 4.08 -13.06 8.49
CA ILE A 331 2.99 -12.10 8.65
C ILE A 331 1.80 -12.61 7.85
N GLY A 332 0.70 -12.85 8.54
CA GLY A 332 -0.53 -13.36 7.95
C GLY A 332 -1.77 -12.67 8.53
N GLY A 333 -2.95 -13.16 8.17
CA GLY A 333 -4.22 -12.63 8.65
C GLY A 333 -4.78 -11.50 7.79
N HIS A 334 -5.72 -10.74 8.33
CA HIS A 334 -6.40 -9.66 7.63
C HIS A 334 -5.60 -8.34 7.71
N TRP A 335 -5.73 -7.45 6.71
CA TRP A 335 -5.02 -6.16 6.67
C TRP A 335 -5.23 -5.31 7.94
N GLN A 336 -6.45 -5.34 8.49
CA GLN A 336 -6.81 -4.58 9.69
C GLN A 336 -6.32 -5.24 11.00
N ALA A 337 -6.10 -6.59 10.98
CA ALA A 337 -5.68 -7.38 12.12
C ALA A 337 -4.56 -8.36 11.70
N PRO A 338 -3.37 -7.88 11.32
CA PRO A 338 -2.27 -8.74 10.93
C PRO A 338 -1.76 -9.55 12.12
N SER A 339 -1.42 -10.81 11.88
CA SER A 339 -0.79 -11.71 12.84
C SER A 339 0.69 -11.87 12.53
N TYR A 340 1.51 -11.90 13.57
CA TYR A 340 2.96 -12.05 13.48
C TYR A 340 3.36 -13.32 14.21
N LYS A 341 4.05 -14.23 13.53
CA LYS A 341 4.45 -15.52 14.10
C LYS A 341 5.89 -15.85 13.72
N LEU A 342 6.66 -16.36 14.69
CA LEU A 342 7.95 -16.96 14.40
C LEU A 342 7.70 -18.27 13.63
N ASP A 343 8.32 -18.42 12.47
CA ASP A 343 8.29 -19.67 11.71
C ASP A 343 9.44 -20.58 12.18
N VAL A 344 9.15 -21.40 13.19
CA VAL A 344 10.15 -22.30 13.82
C VAL A 344 10.74 -23.26 12.82
N LYS A 345 9.95 -23.75 11.85
CA LYS A 345 10.42 -24.66 10.81
C LYS A 345 11.44 -23.97 9.90
N ALA A 346 11.11 -22.78 9.41
CA ALA A 346 12.03 -21.98 8.61
C ALA A 346 13.25 -21.51 9.43
N LEU A 347 13.11 -21.29 10.74
CA LEU A 347 14.22 -20.96 11.62
C LEU A 347 15.26 -22.07 11.66
N LEU A 348 14.84 -23.31 11.82
CA LEU A 348 15.75 -24.46 11.85
C LEU A 348 16.39 -24.71 10.49
N SER A 349 15.60 -24.69 9.41
CA SER A 349 16.12 -24.94 8.05
C SER A 349 17.11 -23.88 7.54
N ASN A 350 16.98 -22.64 8.00
CA ASN A 350 17.88 -21.55 7.63
C ASN A 350 19.12 -21.40 8.54
N ASN A 351 19.20 -22.16 9.63
CA ASN A 351 20.26 -22.02 10.62
C ASN A 351 20.83 -23.40 11.00
N LYS A 352 21.78 -23.91 10.24
CA LYS A 352 22.40 -25.23 10.44
C LYS A 352 22.86 -25.47 11.89
N VAL A 353 23.42 -24.46 12.54
CA VAL A 353 23.87 -24.57 13.94
C VAL A 353 22.70 -24.80 14.89
N LEU A 354 21.57 -24.14 14.66
CA LEU A 354 20.35 -24.34 15.47
C LEU A 354 19.71 -25.68 15.18
N GLU A 355 19.70 -26.09 13.92
CA GLU A 355 19.20 -27.42 13.50
C GLU A 355 19.97 -28.53 14.22
N GLU A 356 21.30 -28.48 14.21
CA GLU A 356 22.14 -29.47 14.91
C GLU A 356 21.91 -29.46 16.43
N LYS A 357 21.80 -28.27 17.05
CA LYS A 357 21.50 -28.18 18.49
C LYS A 357 20.11 -28.73 18.81
N ALA A 358 19.07 -28.34 18.05
CA ALA A 358 17.72 -28.84 18.26
C ALA A 358 17.63 -30.36 18.08
N ARG A 359 18.36 -30.91 17.10
CA ARG A 359 18.46 -32.34 16.89
C ARG A 359 19.09 -33.06 18.09
N LYS A 360 20.23 -32.54 18.59
CA LYS A 360 20.90 -33.09 19.77
C LYS A 360 20.03 -33.05 21.03
N GLU A 361 19.28 -31.95 21.24
CA GLU A 361 18.36 -31.81 22.35
C GLU A 361 17.16 -32.78 22.23
N ALA A 362 16.62 -32.93 21.03
CA ALA A 362 15.55 -33.89 20.74
C ALA A 362 16.02 -35.32 20.95
N GLU A 363 17.22 -35.68 20.52
CA GLU A 363 17.89 -36.98 20.77
C GLU A 363 18.07 -37.21 22.26
N ARG A 364 18.52 -36.21 23.05
CA ARG A 364 18.65 -36.32 24.50
C ARG A 364 17.31 -36.48 25.18
N GLY A 365 16.29 -35.71 24.77
CA GLY A 365 14.94 -35.84 25.29
C GLY A 365 14.33 -37.21 25.04
N LEU A 366 14.54 -37.74 23.84
CA LEU A 366 14.07 -39.08 23.45
C LEU A 366 14.79 -40.17 24.22
N LYS A 367 16.11 -40.11 24.42
CA LYS A 367 16.88 -41.01 25.27
C LYS A 367 16.39 -40.99 26.72
N LYS A 368 16.07 -39.79 27.25
CA LYS A 368 15.53 -39.66 28.62
C LYS A 368 14.15 -40.26 28.78
N LEU A 369 13.29 -40.21 27.74
CA LEU A 369 11.94 -40.79 27.74
C LEU A 369 11.95 -42.32 27.56
N LEU A 370 12.88 -42.84 26.77
CA LEU A 370 12.97 -44.26 26.44
C LEU A 370 13.80 -45.05 27.44
N GLY A 371 14.61 -44.38 28.30
CA GLY A 371 15.46 -45.05 29.29
C GLY A 371 16.38 -46.13 28.66
N ASP A 372 16.49 -47.28 29.29
CA ASP A 372 17.34 -48.39 28.83
C ASP A 372 16.92 -49.01 27.48
N LYS A 373 15.74 -48.66 26.98
CA LYS A 373 15.24 -49.07 25.65
C LYS A 373 15.75 -48.19 24.50
N ALA A 374 16.49 -47.15 24.81
CA ALA A 374 17.00 -46.19 23.79
C ALA A 374 18.09 -46.82 22.89
N ASP A 375 18.66 -47.94 23.28
CA ASP A 375 19.69 -48.64 22.52
C ASP A 375 19.17 -49.75 21.59
N ASP A 376 17.84 -49.99 21.59
CA ASP A 376 17.21 -50.93 20.68
C ASP A 376 17.20 -50.36 19.23
N GLU A 377 17.69 -51.13 18.28
CA GLU A 377 17.84 -50.70 16.87
C GLU A 377 16.51 -50.33 16.20
N GLN A 378 15.42 -50.99 16.58
CA GLN A 378 14.09 -50.66 16.06
C GLN A 378 13.58 -49.32 16.58
N ILE A 379 13.88 -48.98 17.83
CA ILE A 379 13.51 -47.69 18.43
C ILE A 379 14.38 -46.58 17.88
N LYS A 380 15.66 -46.80 17.61
CA LYS A 380 16.51 -45.83 16.89
C LYS A 380 15.99 -45.50 15.50
N GLY A 381 15.52 -46.52 14.74
CA GLY A 381 14.93 -46.32 13.43
C GLY A 381 13.66 -45.46 13.44
N VAL A 382 12.78 -45.69 14.43
CA VAL A 382 11.56 -44.86 14.60
C VAL A 382 11.89 -43.46 15.10
N ALA A 383 12.87 -43.33 15.99
CA ALA A 383 13.34 -42.04 16.48
C ALA A 383 13.95 -41.18 15.34
N ASP A 384 14.76 -41.78 14.48
CA ASP A 384 15.33 -41.11 13.31
C ASP A 384 14.29 -40.70 12.26
N GLN A 385 13.24 -41.54 12.09
CA GLN A 385 12.11 -41.16 11.21
C GLN A 385 11.30 -40.00 11.78
N LEU A 386 11.02 -39.97 13.08
CA LEU A 386 10.33 -38.89 13.78
C LEU A 386 11.13 -37.58 13.71
N LEU A 387 12.43 -37.66 13.98
CA LEU A 387 13.33 -36.49 13.85
C LEU A 387 13.39 -35.99 12.41
N LYS A 388 13.53 -36.87 11.42
CA LYS A 388 13.46 -36.50 9.99
C LYS A 388 12.12 -35.87 9.59
N GLY A 389 11.01 -36.29 10.22
CA GLY A 389 9.69 -35.72 9.99
C GLY A 389 9.49 -34.34 10.62
N LEU A 390 10.14 -34.05 11.76
CA LEU A 390 10.11 -32.76 12.46
C LEU A 390 10.96 -31.68 11.76
N PHE A 391 12.00 -32.09 11.04
CA PHE A 391 12.97 -31.17 10.38
C PHE A 391 12.85 -31.15 8.83
N LYS A 392 11.86 -31.82 8.26
CA LYS A 392 11.39 -31.65 6.88
C LYS A 392 10.16 -30.74 6.83
#